data_63af9d68c701167618b865de6730a205
#
_entry.id   63af9d68c701167618b865de6730a205
#
_cell.length_a   1.000
_cell.length_b   1.000
_cell.length_c   1.000
_cell.angle_alpha   90.00
_cell.angle_beta   90.00
_cell.angle_gamma   90.00
#
_symmetry.space_group_name_H-M   'P 1'
#
loop_
_entity.id
_entity.type
_entity.pdbx_description
1 polymer ?
#
loop_
_entity_poly.entity_id
_entity_poly.type
_entity_poly.pdbx_seq_one_letter_code
_entity_poly.pdbx_strand_id
1 'polypeptide(L)'
;MTVSEQSVQGIVRTPRWQRVSKSLSILLSSKIAMAGLIIVGFWVFVGIFAPYISPYTPTEQDYRAQNAPPSAEHILGTDDLGRDIWTRLAYGARVVLVILPINENFWIPIVTAIWGVLLGLVVGSTLGLIGAYMRGGIDEGVMRILDAMMAFPVILLYMIIISAIGSSAVNVVLAIAIVGTPGIARLVRSLALDIRTRDYIRAAEIRGENPFYIMFVEILPNARGPIIIDALLRVGYAIFAMGTLGFLGLGLPPPSSDWGSMVAGGRRYILSGDPWAALWPSLAIASLVIGLNLIADGLSEESTRYQ
;
A
#
# COMPACT_ATOMS: atom_id res chain seq x y z
N MET A 1 0.06 -50.71 -34.75
CA MET A 1 -0.52 -49.78 -33.76
C MET A 1 0.49 -48.64 -33.57
N THR A 2 0.31 -47.59 -34.31
CA THR A 2 1.18 -46.41 -34.30
C THR A 2 0.69 -45.47 -33.21
N VAL A 3 1.46 -45.37 -32.12
CA VAL A 3 1.26 -44.34 -31.07
C VAL A 3 1.67 -43.01 -31.69
N SER A 4 0.71 -42.10 -31.78
CA SER A 4 0.85 -40.79 -32.41
C SER A 4 1.87 -39.90 -31.66
N GLU A 5 2.85 -39.40 -32.41
CA GLU A 5 3.90 -38.44 -32.01
C GLU A 5 3.38 -37.02 -31.65
N GLN A 6 2.17 -36.86 -31.13
CA GLN A 6 1.57 -35.55 -30.94
C GLN A 6 1.59 -35.00 -29.52
N SER A 7 2.36 -35.52 -28.57
CA SER A 7 2.37 -35.05 -27.18
C SER A 7 3.69 -34.58 -26.61
N VAL A 8 4.67 -34.22 -27.42
CA VAL A 8 5.89 -33.55 -26.96
C VAL A 8 5.97 -32.14 -27.54
N GLN A 9 4.92 -31.34 -27.30
CA GLN A 9 5.05 -29.90 -27.45
C GLN A 9 5.78 -29.39 -26.20
N GLY A 10 7.07 -29.08 -26.38
CA GLY A 10 7.95 -28.56 -25.37
C GLY A 10 7.31 -27.37 -24.64
N ILE A 11 7.47 -27.34 -23.32
CA ILE A 11 7.14 -26.23 -22.45
C ILE A 11 7.97 -25.02 -22.93
N VAL A 12 7.43 -24.25 -23.87
CA VAL A 12 8.02 -22.99 -24.32
C VAL A 12 7.95 -22.03 -23.13
N ARG A 13 9.05 -21.89 -22.42
CA ARG A 13 9.20 -20.87 -21.36
C ARG A 13 9.04 -19.50 -22.02
N THR A 14 7.84 -18.93 -21.95
CA THR A 14 7.58 -17.56 -22.40
C THR A 14 8.55 -16.61 -21.71
N PRO A 15 9.31 -15.80 -22.46
CA PRO A 15 10.31 -14.89 -21.90
C PRO A 15 9.65 -13.89 -20.92
N ARG A 16 10.39 -13.48 -19.88
CA ARG A 16 9.87 -12.62 -18.79
C ARG A 16 9.16 -11.36 -19.29
N TRP A 17 9.66 -10.74 -20.35
CA TRP A 17 9.07 -9.53 -20.93
C TRP A 17 7.68 -9.77 -21.54
N GLN A 18 7.41 -10.94 -22.12
CA GLN A 18 6.09 -11.29 -22.64
C GLN A 18 5.06 -11.49 -21.51
N ARG A 19 5.49 -11.96 -20.34
CA ARG A 19 4.62 -12.07 -19.16
C ARG A 19 4.28 -10.70 -18.60
N VAL A 20 5.24 -9.77 -18.57
CA VAL A 20 5.02 -8.39 -18.11
C VAL A 20 4.11 -7.64 -19.09
N SER A 21 4.36 -7.77 -20.40
CA SER A 21 3.50 -7.14 -21.42
C SER A 21 2.07 -7.67 -21.38
N LYS A 22 1.90 -8.97 -21.12
CA LYS A 22 0.58 -9.60 -20.97
C LYS A 22 -0.15 -9.10 -19.71
N SER A 23 0.55 -8.95 -18.59
CA SER A 23 -0.05 -8.37 -17.37
C SER A 23 -0.42 -6.89 -17.56
N LEU A 24 0.39 -6.15 -18.31
CA LEU A 24 0.10 -4.75 -18.63
C LEU A 24 -1.11 -4.62 -19.59
N SER A 25 -1.20 -5.49 -20.60
CA SER A 25 -2.34 -5.52 -21.51
C SER A 25 -3.65 -5.87 -20.79
N ILE A 26 -3.58 -6.75 -19.79
CA ILE A 26 -4.69 -7.11 -18.92
C ILE A 26 -5.18 -5.89 -18.13
N LEU A 27 -4.27 -5.15 -17.50
CA LEU A 27 -4.60 -3.91 -16.78
C LEU A 27 -5.24 -2.86 -17.69
N LEU A 28 -4.75 -2.72 -18.92
CA LEU A 28 -5.26 -1.75 -19.89
C LEU A 28 -6.59 -2.17 -20.55
N SER A 29 -6.98 -3.45 -20.46
CA SER A 29 -8.26 -3.94 -20.98
C SER A 29 -9.43 -3.71 -20.02
N SER A 30 -9.17 -3.63 -18.73
CA SER A 30 -10.20 -3.35 -17.71
C SER A 30 -10.44 -1.83 -17.59
N LYS A 31 -11.67 -1.38 -17.91
CA LYS A 31 -12.07 0.02 -17.73
C LYS A 31 -11.98 0.47 -16.27
N ILE A 32 -12.22 -0.43 -15.34
CA ILE A 32 -12.17 -0.19 -13.90
C ILE A 32 -10.71 0.05 -13.47
N ALA A 33 -9.80 -0.85 -13.86
CA ALA A 33 -8.37 -0.66 -13.58
C ALA A 33 -7.81 0.61 -14.24
N MET A 34 -8.26 0.94 -15.46
CA MET A 34 -7.85 2.15 -16.17
C MET A 34 -8.26 3.42 -15.39
N ALA A 35 -9.49 3.48 -14.88
CA ALA A 35 -9.94 4.60 -14.04
C ALA A 35 -9.06 4.73 -12.78
N GLY A 36 -8.76 3.62 -12.12
CA GLY A 36 -7.84 3.59 -10.99
C GLY A 36 -6.44 4.08 -11.33
N LEU A 37 -5.88 3.62 -12.46
CA LEU A 37 -4.56 4.04 -12.95
C LEU A 37 -4.49 5.55 -13.25
N ILE A 38 -5.56 6.14 -13.80
CA ILE A 38 -5.64 7.58 -14.05
C ILE A 38 -5.59 8.35 -12.73
N ILE A 39 -6.38 7.94 -11.73
CA ILE A 39 -6.43 8.61 -10.42
C ILE A 39 -5.08 8.50 -9.69
N VAL A 40 -4.53 7.30 -9.59
CA VAL A 40 -3.23 7.09 -8.94
C VAL A 40 -2.12 7.78 -9.71
N GLY A 41 -2.14 7.68 -11.05
CA GLY A 41 -1.18 8.35 -11.94
C GLY A 41 -1.21 9.87 -11.78
N PHE A 42 -2.39 10.48 -11.61
CA PHE A 42 -2.53 11.90 -11.31
C PHE A 42 -1.79 12.27 -10.01
N TRP A 43 -2.01 11.54 -8.91
CA TRP A 43 -1.36 11.85 -7.64
C TRP A 43 0.14 11.57 -7.65
N VAL A 44 0.58 10.53 -8.38
CA VAL A 44 2.01 10.27 -8.59
C VAL A 44 2.65 11.41 -9.38
N PHE A 45 1.99 11.87 -10.45
CA PHE A 45 2.44 13.03 -11.24
C PHE A 45 2.54 14.27 -10.35
N VAL A 46 1.47 14.60 -9.60
CA VAL A 46 1.45 15.75 -8.67
C VAL A 46 2.57 15.64 -7.65
N GLY A 47 2.81 14.47 -7.07
CA GLY A 47 3.89 14.26 -6.09
C GLY A 47 5.30 14.41 -6.68
N ILE A 48 5.54 13.90 -7.90
CA ILE A 48 6.83 14.04 -8.58
C ILE A 48 7.10 15.50 -8.94
N PHE A 49 6.11 16.16 -9.53
CA PHE A 49 6.24 17.52 -10.04
C PHE A 49 5.87 18.60 -9.02
N ALA A 50 5.59 18.24 -7.76
CA ALA A 50 5.23 19.19 -6.71
C ALA A 50 6.13 20.46 -6.65
N PRO A 51 7.47 20.38 -6.73
CA PRO A 51 8.34 21.57 -6.69
C PRO A 51 8.18 22.49 -7.90
N TYR A 52 7.65 21.98 -9.01
CA TYR A 52 7.50 22.75 -10.27
C TYR A 52 6.09 23.30 -10.48
N ILE A 53 5.07 22.62 -9.91
CA ILE A 53 3.65 23.00 -10.08
C ILE A 53 3.11 23.79 -8.89
N SER A 54 3.90 23.90 -7.80
CA SER A 54 3.52 24.65 -6.60
C SER A 54 4.00 26.08 -6.72
N PRO A 55 3.11 27.09 -6.63
CA PRO A 55 3.50 28.49 -6.72
C PRO A 55 4.25 29.00 -5.48
N TYR A 56 4.08 28.32 -4.32
CA TYR A 56 4.63 28.67 -3.02
C TYR A 56 5.50 27.55 -2.45
N THR A 57 6.20 27.83 -1.36
CA THR A 57 6.80 26.77 -0.53
C THR A 57 5.75 26.20 0.47
N PRO A 58 5.85 24.92 0.87
CA PRO A 58 4.84 24.29 1.73
C PRO A 58 4.76 24.87 3.15
N THR A 59 5.73 25.67 3.54
CA THR A 59 5.83 26.33 4.85
C THR A 59 5.62 27.83 4.78
N GLU A 60 5.52 28.39 3.60
CA GLU A 60 5.28 29.82 3.38
C GLU A 60 3.92 30.23 3.92
N GLN A 61 3.87 31.36 4.63
CA GLN A 61 2.68 31.84 5.33
C GLN A 61 2.33 33.24 4.85
N ASP A 62 1.10 33.43 4.39
CA ASP A 62 0.51 34.75 4.18
C ASP A 62 -0.47 35.06 5.32
N TYR A 63 -0.03 35.83 6.29
CA TYR A 63 -0.85 36.21 7.44
C TYR A 63 -2.07 37.08 7.10
N ARG A 64 -2.16 37.62 5.86
CA ARG A 64 -3.30 38.39 5.37
C ARG A 64 -4.38 37.50 4.77
N ALA A 65 -4.00 36.29 4.37
CA ALA A 65 -4.85 35.32 3.71
C ALA A 65 -5.13 34.08 4.60
N GLN A 66 -5.31 34.25 5.90
CA GLN A 66 -5.65 33.13 6.79
C GLN A 66 -7.07 32.64 6.53
N ASN A 67 -7.25 31.33 6.38
CA ASN A 67 -8.53 30.68 6.03
C ASN A 67 -9.24 31.32 4.82
N ALA A 68 -8.47 31.82 3.85
CA ALA A 68 -9.04 32.44 2.67
C ALA A 68 -9.67 31.39 1.74
N PRO A 69 -10.83 31.70 1.11
CA PRO A 69 -11.45 30.82 0.14
C PRO A 69 -10.60 30.71 -1.13
N PRO A 70 -10.90 29.74 -2.01
CA PRO A 70 -10.27 29.62 -3.33
C PRO A 70 -10.27 30.94 -4.10
N SER A 71 -9.11 31.33 -4.63
CA SER A 71 -8.90 32.60 -5.35
C SER A 71 -7.89 32.39 -6.50
N ALA A 72 -7.62 33.44 -7.28
CA ALA A 72 -6.61 33.40 -8.33
C ALA A 72 -5.17 33.28 -7.76
N GLU A 73 -4.94 33.80 -6.55
CA GLU A 73 -3.65 33.70 -5.86
C GLU A 73 -3.51 32.34 -5.15
N HIS A 74 -4.59 31.86 -4.53
CA HIS A 74 -4.64 30.59 -3.82
C HIS A 74 -5.76 29.70 -4.40
N ILE A 75 -5.41 28.86 -5.39
CA ILE A 75 -6.37 28.08 -6.20
C ILE A 75 -7.33 27.23 -5.34
N LEU A 76 -6.86 26.63 -4.25
CA LEU A 76 -7.66 25.84 -3.33
C LEU A 76 -7.92 26.53 -1.98
N GLY A 77 -7.55 27.81 -1.87
CA GLY A 77 -7.60 28.58 -0.61
C GLY A 77 -6.37 28.35 0.26
N THR A 78 -6.45 28.84 1.48
CA THR A 78 -5.37 28.77 2.48
C THR A 78 -5.82 28.13 3.78
N ASP A 79 -4.88 27.70 4.59
CA ASP A 79 -5.15 27.15 5.92
C ASP A 79 -5.12 28.26 7.01
N ASP A 80 -5.23 27.85 8.27
CA ASP A 80 -5.26 28.72 9.45
C ASP A 80 -3.96 29.52 9.69
N LEU A 81 -2.89 29.14 9.05
CA LEU A 81 -1.59 29.85 9.07
C LEU A 81 -1.36 30.65 7.77
N GLY A 82 -2.34 30.74 6.88
CA GLY A 82 -2.20 31.37 5.59
C GLY A 82 -1.33 30.60 4.59
N ARG A 83 -1.15 29.29 4.79
CA ARG A 83 -0.36 28.46 3.86
C ARG A 83 -1.23 27.97 2.72
N ASP A 84 -0.70 27.97 1.49
CA ASP A 84 -1.43 27.56 0.29
C ASP A 84 -1.79 26.06 0.32
N ILE A 85 -3.09 25.75 0.22
CA ILE A 85 -3.60 24.38 0.32
C ILE A 85 -3.14 23.54 -0.89
N TRP A 86 -3.13 24.08 -2.12
CA TRP A 86 -2.67 23.34 -3.30
C TRP A 86 -1.21 22.89 -3.16
N THR A 87 -0.34 23.83 -2.80
CA THR A 87 1.08 23.55 -2.53
C THR A 87 1.24 22.44 -1.51
N ARG A 88 0.54 22.54 -0.38
CA ARG A 88 0.61 21.53 0.68
C ARG A 88 0.04 20.17 0.26
N LEU A 89 -1.01 20.16 -0.56
CA LEU A 89 -1.54 18.94 -1.18
C LEU A 89 -0.52 18.25 -2.10
N ALA A 90 0.12 19.03 -2.96
CA ALA A 90 1.12 18.53 -3.90
C ALA A 90 2.34 17.94 -3.17
N TYR A 91 2.85 18.66 -2.17
CA TYR A 91 3.94 18.14 -1.34
C TYR A 91 3.49 16.97 -0.44
N GLY A 92 2.23 16.95 0.00
CA GLY A 92 1.64 15.82 0.71
C GLY A 92 1.54 14.56 -0.16
N ALA A 93 1.16 14.69 -1.43
CA ALA A 93 1.20 13.59 -2.38
C ALA A 93 2.61 13.00 -2.52
N ARG A 94 3.63 13.85 -2.51
CA ARG A 94 5.02 13.44 -2.52
C ARG A 94 5.39 12.62 -1.28
N VAL A 95 4.96 13.04 -0.10
CA VAL A 95 5.19 12.32 1.17
C VAL A 95 4.51 10.97 1.19
N VAL A 96 3.26 10.90 0.70
CA VAL A 96 2.45 9.67 0.71
C VAL A 96 2.93 8.67 -0.34
N LEU A 97 3.29 9.14 -1.56
CA LEU A 97 3.48 8.29 -2.74
C LEU A 97 4.93 8.21 -3.26
N VAL A 98 5.79 9.19 -2.97
CA VAL A 98 7.00 9.32 -3.80
C VAL A 98 8.29 9.31 -3.01
N ILE A 99 8.47 10.08 -1.93
CA ILE A 99 9.83 10.29 -1.39
C ILE A 99 9.81 10.58 0.11
N LEU A 100 10.61 9.81 0.88
CA LEU A 100 11.05 10.19 2.21
C LEU A 100 12.47 10.78 2.13
N PRO A 101 12.70 12.00 2.59
CA PRO A 101 14.04 12.45 2.85
C PRO A 101 14.59 11.72 4.08
N ILE A 102 15.69 10.97 3.92
CA ILE A 102 16.42 10.38 5.05
C ILE A 102 17.27 11.48 5.71
N ASN A 103 17.80 12.40 4.90
CA ASN A 103 18.44 13.63 5.33
C ASN A 103 18.40 14.66 4.18
N GLU A 104 18.89 15.88 4.43
CA GLU A 104 18.86 16.99 3.46
C GLU A 104 19.50 16.68 2.10
N ASN A 105 20.38 15.69 2.03
CA ASN A 105 21.17 15.35 0.84
C ASN A 105 20.87 13.98 0.25
N PHE A 106 20.05 13.14 0.89
CA PHE A 106 19.80 11.77 0.46
C PHE A 106 18.29 11.47 0.36
N TRP A 107 17.81 11.36 -0.86
CA TRP A 107 16.42 11.08 -1.21
C TRP A 107 16.29 9.64 -1.64
N ILE A 108 15.62 8.81 -0.85
CA ILE A 108 15.18 7.50 -1.33
C ILE A 108 13.70 7.63 -1.74
N PRO A 109 13.32 7.14 -2.94
CA PRO A 109 11.92 7.02 -3.32
C PRO A 109 11.29 5.92 -2.45
N ILE A 110 10.89 6.29 -1.23
CA ILE A 110 10.22 5.38 -0.31
C ILE A 110 8.80 5.89 -0.15
N VAL A 111 7.90 5.22 -0.85
CA VAL A 111 6.47 5.33 -0.60
C VAL A 111 6.21 4.66 0.75
N THR A 112 6.00 5.44 1.79
CA THR A 112 5.87 4.95 3.18
C THR A 112 4.86 3.80 3.27
N ALA A 113 3.70 3.96 2.62
CA ALA A 113 2.67 2.93 2.58
C ALA A 113 3.16 1.65 1.87
N ILE A 114 3.84 1.78 0.73
CA ILE A 114 4.33 0.61 -0.04
C ILE A 114 5.39 -0.14 0.74
N TRP A 115 6.36 0.55 1.34
CA TRP A 115 7.40 -0.12 2.12
C TRP A 115 6.86 -0.80 3.36
N GLY A 116 5.90 -0.17 4.05
CA GLY A 116 5.23 -0.81 5.16
C GLY A 116 4.52 -2.11 4.75
N VAL A 117 3.80 -2.07 3.62
CA VAL A 117 3.15 -3.27 3.07
C VAL A 117 4.16 -4.30 2.59
N LEU A 118 5.24 -3.91 1.88
CA LEU A 118 6.29 -4.84 1.43
C LEU A 118 6.98 -5.54 2.60
N LEU A 119 7.34 -4.80 3.65
CA LEU A 119 7.92 -5.38 4.85
C LEU A 119 6.94 -6.33 5.53
N GLY A 120 5.66 -5.92 5.66
CA GLY A 120 4.60 -6.78 6.16
C GLY A 120 4.39 -8.03 5.30
N LEU A 121 4.51 -7.93 3.96
CA LEU A 121 4.46 -9.07 3.04
C LEU A 121 5.62 -10.05 3.27
N VAL A 122 6.84 -9.56 3.43
CA VAL A 122 8.00 -10.43 3.70
C VAL A 122 7.80 -11.18 5.01
N VAL A 123 7.48 -10.47 6.09
CA VAL A 123 7.31 -11.07 7.42
C VAL A 123 6.07 -11.98 7.44
N GLY A 124 4.93 -11.48 6.97
CA GLY A 124 3.68 -12.23 6.98
C GLY A 124 3.71 -13.47 6.08
N SER A 125 4.30 -13.35 4.87
CA SER A 125 4.44 -14.52 3.99
C SER A 125 5.35 -15.58 4.60
N THR A 126 6.44 -15.16 5.23
CA THR A 126 7.36 -16.10 5.91
C THR A 126 6.64 -16.83 7.05
N LEU A 127 5.92 -16.10 7.92
CA LEU A 127 5.17 -16.70 9.02
C LEU A 127 4.04 -17.61 8.53
N GLY A 128 3.31 -17.19 7.48
CA GLY A 128 2.25 -17.99 6.87
C GLY A 128 2.76 -19.28 6.24
N LEU A 129 3.89 -19.22 5.51
CA LEU A 129 4.54 -20.40 4.93
C LEU A 129 5.04 -21.37 6.01
N ILE A 130 5.71 -20.84 7.05
CA ILE A 130 6.21 -21.66 8.17
C ILE A 130 5.04 -22.39 8.85
N GLY A 131 3.96 -21.68 9.18
CA GLY A 131 2.77 -22.27 9.79
C GLY A 131 2.16 -23.37 8.91
N ALA A 132 1.95 -23.10 7.62
CA ALA A 132 1.37 -24.06 6.68
C ALA A 132 2.25 -25.32 6.45
N TYR A 133 3.58 -25.13 6.41
CA TYR A 133 4.50 -26.21 6.08
C TYR A 133 4.85 -27.05 7.31
N MET A 134 5.19 -26.42 8.44
CA MET A 134 5.64 -27.13 9.65
C MET A 134 4.50 -27.76 10.46
N ARG A 135 3.27 -27.21 10.38
CA ARG A 135 2.08 -27.71 11.09
C ARG A 135 2.29 -27.90 12.62
N GLY A 136 1.26 -28.39 13.30
CA GLY A 136 1.31 -28.71 14.73
C GLY A 136 1.57 -27.50 15.61
N GLY A 137 2.36 -27.68 16.68
CA GLY A 137 2.57 -26.66 17.70
C GLY A 137 3.20 -25.35 17.21
N ILE A 138 4.02 -25.39 16.14
CA ILE A 138 4.60 -24.17 15.54
C ILE A 138 3.50 -23.36 14.87
N ASP A 139 2.66 -24.00 14.05
CA ASP A 139 1.52 -23.36 13.41
C ASP A 139 0.57 -22.75 14.46
N GLU A 140 0.21 -23.53 15.46
CA GLU A 140 -0.65 -23.05 16.55
C GLU A 140 -0.05 -21.86 17.30
N GLY A 141 1.23 -21.91 17.63
CA GLY A 141 1.92 -20.83 18.35
C GLY A 141 1.97 -19.54 17.53
N VAL A 142 2.37 -19.63 16.25
CA VAL A 142 2.41 -18.47 15.35
C VAL A 142 1.01 -17.88 15.17
N MET A 143 0.01 -18.71 14.87
CA MET A 143 -1.35 -18.23 14.66
C MET A 143 -1.96 -17.62 15.92
N ARG A 144 -1.69 -18.15 17.12
CA ARG A 144 -2.16 -17.56 18.38
C ARG A 144 -1.63 -16.15 18.62
N ILE A 145 -0.34 -15.92 18.35
CA ILE A 145 0.25 -14.58 18.47
C ILE A 145 -0.41 -13.61 17.49
N LEU A 146 -0.58 -14.04 16.24
CA LEU A 146 -1.22 -13.22 15.22
C LEU A 146 -2.70 -12.96 15.53
N ASP A 147 -3.41 -13.94 16.09
CA ASP A 147 -4.79 -13.80 16.52
C ASP A 147 -4.94 -12.82 17.69
N ALA A 148 -4.02 -12.86 18.63
CA ALA A 148 -3.97 -11.88 19.72
C ALA A 148 -3.79 -10.45 19.20
N MET A 149 -2.95 -10.24 18.17
CA MET A 149 -2.82 -8.93 17.53
C MET A 149 -4.10 -8.49 16.84
N MET A 150 -4.80 -9.40 16.16
CA MET A 150 -6.06 -9.09 15.46
C MET A 150 -7.26 -8.90 16.38
N ALA A 151 -7.16 -9.27 17.66
CA ALA A 151 -8.18 -8.99 18.67
C ALA A 151 -8.26 -7.49 19.01
N PHE A 152 -7.19 -6.73 18.75
CA PHE A 152 -7.21 -5.28 18.96
C PHE A 152 -7.84 -4.57 17.75
N PRO A 153 -8.67 -3.52 17.97
CA PRO A 153 -9.05 -2.62 16.90
C PRO A 153 -7.81 -2.06 16.20
N VAL A 154 -7.78 -2.16 14.87
CA VAL A 154 -6.60 -1.84 14.04
C VAL A 154 -6.02 -0.46 14.34
N ILE A 155 -6.90 0.57 14.46
CA ILE A 155 -6.46 1.95 14.75
C ILE A 155 -5.83 2.06 16.13
N LEU A 156 -6.37 1.37 17.14
CA LEU A 156 -5.79 1.37 18.50
C LEU A 156 -4.40 0.73 18.49
N LEU A 157 -4.22 -0.36 17.72
CA LEU A 157 -2.92 -1.01 17.60
C LEU A 157 -1.88 -0.07 16.96
N TYR A 158 -2.26 0.67 15.89
CA TYR A 158 -1.41 1.72 15.33
C TYR A 158 -1.05 2.79 16.36
N MET A 159 -2.03 3.29 17.12
CA MET A 159 -1.82 4.32 18.14
C MET A 159 -0.86 3.84 19.22
N ILE A 160 -1.02 2.61 19.72
CA ILE A 160 -0.14 2.02 20.74
C ILE A 160 1.30 1.96 20.21
N ILE A 161 1.50 1.43 19.00
CA ILE A 161 2.83 1.29 18.41
C ILE A 161 3.48 2.69 18.24
N ILE A 162 2.81 3.61 17.56
CA ILE A 162 3.39 4.94 17.30
C ILE A 162 3.62 5.73 18.59
N SER A 163 2.73 5.63 19.58
CA SER A 163 2.93 6.29 20.88
C SER A 163 4.14 5.72 21.64
N ALA A 164 4.45 4.43 21.47
CA ALA A 164 5.58 3.80 22.13
C ALA A 164 6.93 4.10 21.45
N ILE A 165 6.98 4.14 20.11
CA ILE A 165 8.24 4.30 19.36
C ILE A 165 8.47 5.72 18.80
N GLY A 166 7.46 6.58 18.93
CA GLY A 166 7.49 7.95 18.42
C GLY A 166 7.00 8.09 16.98
N SER A 167 6.67 9.33 16.60
CA SER A 167 6.13 9.67 15.28
C SER A 167 7.26 10.03 14.32
N SER A 168 7.58 9.13 13.42
CA SER A 168 8.53 9.34 12.29
C SER A 168 8.10 8.52 11.10
N ALA A 169 8.60 8.86 9.91
CA ALA A 169 8.28 8.13 8.69
C ALA A 169 8.69 6.64 8.78
N VAL A 170 9.86 6.36 9.34
CA VAL A 170 10.35 4.97 9.54
C VAL A 170 9.45 4.22 10.50
N ASN A 171 9.04 4.86 11.60
CA ASN A 171 8.17 4.24 12.59
C ASN A 171 6.77 3.98 12.04
N VAL A 172 6.25 4.84 11.16
CA VAL A 172 4.99 4.59 10.43
C VAL A 172 5.12 3.39 9.50
N VAL A 173 6.25 3.25 8.77
CA VAL A 173 6.53 2.05 7.96
C VAL A 173 6.51 0.78 8.81
N LEU A 174 7.20 0.80 9.96
CA LEU A 174 7.22 -0.33 10.89
C LEU A 174 5.82 -0.65 11.44
N ALA A 175 5.06 0.36 11.82
CA ALA A 175 3.69 0.17 12.31
C ALA A 175 2.79 -0.46 11.25
N ILE A 176 2.86 0.00 9.99
CA ILE A 176 2.11 -0.58 8.86
C ILE A 176 2.51 -2.05 8.67
N ALA A 177 3.81 -2.35 8.71
CA ALA A 177 4.31 -3.72 8.56
C ALA A 177 3.80 -4.63 9.68
N ILE A 178 3.93 -4.21 10.95
CA ILE A 178 3.53 -4.99 12.12
C ILE A 178 2.01 -5.26 12.08
N VAL A 179 1.21 -4.22 11.88
CA VAL A 179 -0.26 -4.31 11.87
C VAL A 179 -0.78 -5.11 10.67
N GLY A 180 -0.10 -5.01 9.51
CA GLY A 180 -0.45 -5.74 8.29
C GLY A 180 -0.09 -7.22 8.31
N THR A 181 0.96 -7.59 9.05
CA THR A 181 1.53 -8.95 9.11
C THR A 181 0.50 -10.06 9.39
N PRO A 182 -0.39 -9.95 10.40
CA PRO A 182 -1.33 -11.04 10.71
C PRO A 182 -2.25 -11.43 9.57
N GLY A 183 -2.84 -10.45 8.91
CA GLY A 183 -3.75 -10.70 7.79
C GLY A 183 -3.03 -11.31 6.58
N ILE A 184 -1.81 -10.87 6.29
CA ILE A 184 -0.96 -11.44 5.23
C ILE A 184 -0.59 -12.88 5.55
N ALA A 185 -0.16 -13.14 6.78
CA ALA A 185 0.22 -14.49 7.21
C ALA A 185 -0.95 -15.48 7.08
N ARG A 186 -2.17 -15.07 7.45
CA ARG A 186 -3.37 -15.91 7.27
C ARG A 186 -3.67 -16.20 5.81
N LEU A 187 -3.59 -15.18 4.94
CA LEU A 187 -3.80 -15.35 3.51
C LEU A 187 -2.78 -16.34 2.93
N VAL A 188 -1.50 -16.09 3.18
CA VAL A 188 -0.42 -16.93 2.64
C VAL A 188 -0.48 -18.35 3.19
N ARG A 189 -0.82 -18.51 4.48
CA ARG A 189 -1.04 -19.82 5.09
C ARG A 189 -2.15 -20.59 4.39
N SER A 190 -3.30 -19.97 4.14
CA SER A 190 -4.41 -20.58 3.43
C SER A 190 -4.02 -21.04 2.01
N LEU A 191 -3.35 -20.18 1.25
CA LEU A 191 -2.86 -20.50 -0.09
C LEU A 191 -1.81 -21.62 -0.06
N ALA A 192 -0.89 -21.58 0.90
CA ALA A 192 0.15 -22.59 1.04
C ALA A 192 -0.41 -23.97 1.40
N LEU A 193 -1.45 -24.04 2.24
CA LEU A 193 -2.13 -25.28 2.57
C LEU A 193 -2.81 -25.91 1.35
N ASP A 194 -3.42 -25.11 0.47
CA ASP A 194 -4.00 -25.59 -0.80
C ASP A 194 -2.90 -26.10 -1.74
N ILE A 195 -1.88 -25.26 -1.99
CA ILE A 195 -0.80 -25.58 -2.94
C ILE A 195 -0.03 -26.82 -2.52
N ARG A 196 0.16 -27.02 -1.21
CA ARG A 196 0.87 -28.18 -0.67
C ARG A 196 0.21 -29.52 -1.00
N THR A 197 -1.08 -29.55 -1.31
CA THR A 197 -1.78 -30.79 -1.68
C THR A 197 -1.48 -31.25 -3.10
N ARG A 198 -0.84 -30.42 -3.93
CA ARG A 198 -0.60 -30.68 -5.36
C ARG A 198 0.52 -31.69 -5.58
N ASP A 199 0.41 -32.48 -6.64
CA ASP A 199 1.32 -33.60 -6.91
C ASP A 199 2.78 -33.18 -7.14
N TYR A 200 3.02 -32.00 -7.73
CA TYR A 200 4.38 -31.51 -7.92
C TYR A 200 5.10 -31.18 -6.61
N ILE A 201 4.36 -30.76 -5.57
CA ILE A 201 4.94 -30.56 -4.22
C ILE A 201 5.28 -31.92 -3.59
N ARG A 202 4.40 -32.92 -3.70
CA ARG A 202 4.69 -34.27 -3.24
C ARG A 202 5.90 -34.87 -3.95
N ALA A 203 6.03 -34.63 -5.25
CA ALA A 203 7.20 -35.04 -6.01
C ALA A 203 8.50 -34.37 -5.53
N ALA A 204 8.44 -33.07 -5.14
CA ALA A 204 9.58 -32.36 -4.56
C ALA A 204 9.95 -32.93 -3.18
N GLU A 205 8.96 -33.24 -2.33
CA GLU A 205 9.17 -33.90 -1.02
C GLU A 205 9.82 -35.29 -1.18
N ILE A 206 9.38 -36.11 -2.17
CA ILE A 206 9.95 -37.43 -2.47
C ILE A 206 11.40 -37.32 -2.97
N ARG A 207 11.74 -36.26 -3.73
CA ARG A 207 13.13 -35.99 -4.15
C ARG A 207 14.04 -35.57 -2.99
N GLY A 208 13.49 -35.35 -1.79
CA GLY A 208 14.25 -34.89 -0.63
C GLY A 208 14.63 -33.42 -0.66
N GLU A 209 13.88 -32.59 -1.39
CA GLU A 209 14.12 -31.14 -1.46
C GLU A 209 14.00 -30.51 -0.06
N ASN A 210 14.84 -29.50 0.19
CA ASN A 210 14.84 -28.78 1.46
C ASN A 210 13.48 -28.07 1.69
N PRO A 211 12.91 -28.11 2.91
CA PRO A 211 11.68 -27.42 3.26
C PRO A 211 11.66 -25.93 2.86
N PHE A 212 12.76 -25.20 3.03
CA PHE A 212 12.87 -23.81 2.62
C PHE A 212 12.78 -23.66 1.10
N TYR A 213 13.38 -24.58 0.33
CA TYR A 213 13.25 -24.60 -1.12
C TYR A 213 11.79 -24.78 -1.53
N ILE A 214 11.11 -25.77 -0.93
CA ILE A 214 9.69 -26.03 -1.22
C ILE A 214 8.84 -24.82 -0.89
N MET A 215 9.02 -24.18 0.26
CA MET A 215 8.25 -23.00 0.69
C MET A 215 8.46 -21.80 -0.23
N PHE A 216 9.72 -21.43 -0.52
CA PHE A 216 10.02 -20.16 -1.18
C PHE A 216 10.18 -20.28 -2.71
N VAL A 217 10.47 -21.47 -3.24
CA VAL A 217 10.69 -21.68 -4.67
C VAL A 217 9.51 -22.39 -5.34
N GLU A 218 8.85 -23.30 -4.63
CA GLU A 218 7.72 -24.05 -5.17
C GLU A 218 6.36 -23.47 -4.77
N ILE A 219 6.12 -23.13 -3.49
CA ILE A 219 4.82 -22.67 -3.00
C ILE A 219 4.62 -21.18 -3.26
N LEU A 220 5.51 -20.33 -2.77
CA LEU A 220 5.33 -18.87 -2.80
C LEU A 220 5.16 -18.30 -4.20
N PRO A 221 5.94 -18.69 -5.23
CA PRO A 221 5.75 -18.18 -6.58
C PRO A 221 4.42 -18.60 -7.23
N ASN A 222 3.85 -19.73 -6.79
CA ASN A 222 2.56 -20.21 -7.27
C ASN A 222 1.38 -19.52 -6.54
N ALA A 223 1.60 -18.97 -5.34
CA ALA A 223 0.65 -18.17 -4.58
C ALA A 223 0.63 -16.68 -4.97
N ARG A 224 1.54 -16.21 -5.82
CA ARG A 224 1.80 -14.78 -6.08
C ARG A 224 0.59 -13.99 -6.58
N GLY A 225 -0.31 -14.58 -7.36
CA GLY A 225 -1.47 -13.87 -7.94
C GLY A 225 -2.34 -13.23 -6.85
N PRO A 226 -2.96 -14.03 -5.98
CA PRO A 226 -3.75 -13.52 -4.86
C PRO A 226 -2.95 -12.61 -3.91
N ILE A 227 -1.66 -12.90 -3.68
CA ILE A 227 -0.81 -12.08 -2.80
C ILE A 227 -0.60 -10.66 -3.37
N ILE A 228 -0.41 -10.51 -4.69
CA ILE A 228 -0.23 -9.21 -5.33
C ILE A 228 -1.52 -8.38 -5.24
N ILE A 229 -2.67 -9.01 -5.46
CA ILE A 229 -3.98 -8.33 -5.36
C ILE A 229 -4.21 -7.86 -3.91
N ASP A 230 -4.00 -8.72 -2.92
CA ASP A 230 -4.10 -8.37 -1.50
C ASP A 230 -3.12 -7.25 -1.11
N ALA A 231 -1.89 -7.28 -1.64
CA ALA A 231 -0.90 -6.23 -1.41
C ALA A 231 -1.36 -4.86 -1.90
N LEU A 232 -1.97 -4.77 -3.08
CA LEU A 232 -2.50 -3.52 -3.61
C LEU A 232 -3.62 -2.96 -2.72
N LEU A 233 -4.55 -3.80 -2.28
CA LEU A 233 -5.61 -3.39 -1.34
C LEU A 233 -5.01 -2.88 -0.01
N ARG A 234 -3.97 -3.55 0.49
CA ARG A 234 -3.27 -3.13 1.72
C ARG A 234 -2.56 -1.80 1.59
N VAL A 235 -2.05 -1.44 0.42
CA VAL A 235 -1.49 -0.10 0.20
C VAL A 235 -2.60 0.96 0.37
N GLY A 236 -3.80 0.73 -0.15
CA GLY A 236 -4.95 1.59 0.07
C GLY A 236 -5.30 1.74 1.55
N TYR A 237 -5.37 0.62 2.28
CA TYR A 237 -5.61 0.64 3.73
C TYR A 237 -4.49 1.33 4.51
N ALA A 238 -3.24 1.18 4.10
CA ALA A 238 -2.09 1.84 4.73
C ALA A 238 -2.15 3.36 4.56
N ILE A 239 -2.53 3.85 3.37
CA ILE A 239 -2.72 5.28 3.10
C ILE A 239 -3.86 5.85 3.96
N PHE A 240 -4.97 5.13 4.06
CA PHE A 240 -6.07 5.52 4.96
C PHE A 240 -5.64 5.55 6.43
N ALA A 241 -4.87 4.55 6.88
CA ALA A 241 -4.33 4.52 8.24
C ALA A 241 -3.37 5.68 8.51
N MET A 242 -2.49 6.02 7.56
CA MET A 242 -1.62 7.21 7.67
C MET A 242 -2.42 8.49 7.80
N GLY A 243 -3.46 8.68 6.97
CA GLY A 243 -4.37 9.82 7.08
C GLY A 243 -5.06 9.89 8.44
N THR A 244 -5.52 8.76 8.97
CA THR A 244 -6.14 8.66 10.28
C THR A 244 -5.16 8.97 11.42
N LEU A 245 -3.93 8.45 11.35
CA LEU A 245 -2.88 8.77 12.33
C LEU A 245 -2.52 10.26 12.31
N GLY A 246 -2.39 10.86 11.12
CA GLY A 246 -2.19 12.31 10.96
C GLY A 246 -3.33 13.11 11.57
N PHE A 247 -4.58 12.72 11.32
CA PHE A 247 -5.77 13.32 11.90
C PHE A 247 -5.80 13.25 13.44
N LEU A 248 -5.29 12.17 14.02
CA LEU A 248 -5.19 11.97 15.47
C LEU A 248 -3.95 12.61 16.10
N GLY A 249 -3.12 13.30 15.31
CA GLY A 249 -1.89 13.95 15.79
C GLY A 249 -0.70 13.01 15.96
N LEU A 250 -0.79 11.79 15.46
CA LEU A 250 0.27 10.77 15.47
C LEU A 250 0.92 10.56 14.09
N GLY A 251 0.61 11.44 13.14
CA GLY A 251 1.20 11.47 11.81
C GLY A 251 2.63 11.99 11.79
N LEU A 252 3.08 12.41 10.62
CA LEU A 252 4.42 12.99 10.49
C LEU A 252 4.50 14.35 11.20
N PRO A 253 5.60 14.63 11.91
CA PRO A 253 5.74 15.89 12.64
C PRO A 253 5.82 17.09 11.70
N PRO A 254 5.35 18.29 12.15
CA PRO A 254 5.55 19.52 11.41
C PRO A 254 7.05 19.76 11.11
N PRO A 255 7.39 20.41 9.97
CA PRO A 255 6.53 21.14 9.05
C PRO A 255 5.95 20.30 7.89
N SER A 256 5.92 18.99 8.00
CA SER A 256 5.47 18.08 6.96
C SER A 256 4.02 18.41 6.49
N SER A 257 3.79 18.26 5.18
CA SER A 257 2.47 18.42 4.56
C SER A 257 1.67 17.13 4.60
N ASP A 258 1.54 16.51 5.77
CA ASP A 258 0.74 15.30 5.97
C ASP A 258 -0.76 15.60 5.79
N TRP A 259 -1.41 14.91 4.86
CA TRP A 259 -2.83 15.13 4.54
C TRP A 259 -3.75 14.92 5.75
N GLY A 260 -3.44 13.94 6.61
CA GLY A 260 -4.22 13.69 7.82
C GLY A 260 -4.16 14.86 8.81
N SER A 261 -2.97 15.40 9.03
CA SER A 261 -2.76 16.57 9.89
C SER A 261 -3.41 17.84 9.32
N MET A 262 -3.44 17.99 7.98
CA MET A 262 -4.17 19.08 7.32
C MET A 262 -5.67 18.99 7.58
N VAL A 263 -6.27 17.80 7.49
CA VAL A 263 -7.68 17.58 7.85
C VAL A 263 -7.93 17.93 9.31
N ALA A 264 -7.04 17.51 10.22
CA ALA A 264 -7.15 17.79 11.65
C ALA A 264 -7.11 19.31 11.95
N GLY A 265 -6.22 20.05 11.27
CA GLY A 265 -6.14 21.51 11.39
C GLY A 265 -7.39 22.20 10.87
N GLY A 266 -7.83 21.83 9.66
CA GLY A 266 -8.97 22.46 8.99
C GLY A 266 -10.34 22.16 9.59
N ARG A 267 -10.50 21.00 10.30
CA ARG A 267 -11.83 20.55 10.81
C ARG A 267 -12.57 21.56 11.66
N ARG A 268 -11.84 22.37 12.43
CA ARG A 268 -12.43 23.36 13.35
C ARG A 268 -13.07 24.54 12.62
N TYR A 269 -12.69 24.78 11.39
CA TYR A 269 -13.17 25.89 10.56
C TYR A 269 -14.35 25.50 9.65
N ILE A 270 -14.71 24.23 9.57
CA ILE A 270 -15.85 23.75 8.76
C ILE A 270 -17.15 24.43 9.18
N LEU A 271 -17.40 24.55 10.48
CA LEU A 271 -18.60 25.19 11.03
C LEU A 271 -18.59 26.70 10.87
N SER A 272 -17.43 27.31 10.65
CA SER A 272 -17.28 28.74 10.38
C SER A 272 -17.53 29.11 8.93
N GLY A 273 -17.74 28.11 8.06
CA GLY A 273 -17.95 28.32 6.61
C GLY A 273 -16.68 28.19 5.77
N ASP A 274 -15.53 27.82 6.37
CA ASP A 274 -14.23 27.68 5.70
C ASP A 274 -13.78 26.21 5.64
N PRO A 275 -14.43 25.36 4.83
CA PRO A 275 -14.16 23.92 4.80
C PRO A 275 -12.87 23.55 4.04
N TRP A 276 -12.26 24.48 3.31
CA TRP A 276 -11.27 24.22 2.26
C TRP A 276 -10.06 23.45 2.77
N ALA A 277 -9.51 23.85 3.92
CA ALA A 277 -8.34 23.23 4.52
C ALA A 277 -8.56 21.77 4.98
N ALA A 278 -9.80 21.34 5.23
CA ALA A 278 -10.15 19.97 5.53
C ALA A 278 -10.68 19.20 4.31
N LEU A 279 -11.46 19.86 3.44
CA LEU A 279 -12.14 19.24 2.30
C LEU A 279 -11.14 18.65 1.28
N TRP A 280 -10.20 19.48 0.83
CA TRP A 280 -9.29 19.06 -0.23
C TRP A 280 -8.36 17.90 0.17
N PRO A 281 -7.71 17.91 1.35
CA PRO A 281 -6.93 16.75 1.79
C PRO A 281 -7.78 15.49 1.99
N SER A 282 -9.03 15.63 2.48
CA SER A 282 -9.94 14.49 2.60
C SER A 282 -10.28 13.88 1.24
N LEU A 283 -10.55 14.70 0.23
CA LEU A 283 -10.79 14.24 -1.14
C LEU A 283 -9.52 13.61 -1.76
N ALA A 284 -8.34 14.13 -1.45
CA ALA A 284 -7.08 13.56 -1.90
C ALA A 284 -6.89 12.14 -1.35
N ILE A 285 -7.05 11.93 -0.03
CA ILE A 285 -6.99 10.61 0.60
C ILE A 285 -8.04 9.68 -0.02
N ALA A 286 -9.30 10.11 -0.08
CA ALA A 286 -10.39 9.29 -0.60
C ALA A 286 -10.17 8.89 -2.05
N SER A 287 -9.81 9.82 -2.93
CA SER A 287 -9.58 9.54 -4.35
C SER A 287 -8.42 8.57 -4.56
N LEU A 288 -7.33 8.72 -3.81
CA LEU A 288 -6.18 7.83 -3.91
C LEU A 288 -6.50 6.40 -3.46
N VAL A 289 -7.22 6.26 -2.33
CA VAL A 289 -7.68 4.94 -1.84
C VAL A 289 -8.63 4.30 -2.85
N ILE A 290 -9.59 5.06 -3.39
CA ILE A 290 -10.49 4.57 -4.44
C ILE A 290 -9.70 4.13 -5.68
N GLY A 291 -8.74 4.94 -6.14
CA GLY A 291 -7.92 4.61 -7.29
C GLY A 291 -7.16 3.30 -7.13
N LEU A 292 -6.55 3.06 -5.96
CA LEU A 292 -5.85 1.81 -5.66
C LEU A 292 -6.79 0.60 -5.60
N ASN A 293 -7.97 0.76 -5.00
CA ASN A 293 -8.97 -0.31 -4.95
C ASN A 293 -9.47 -0.67 -6.36
N LEU A 294 -9.75 0.33 -7.22
CA LEU A 294 -10.15 0.09 -8.61
C LEU A 294 -9.07 -0.67 -9.41
N ILE A 295 -7.78 -0.39 -9.16
CA ILE A 295 -6.69 -1.18 -9.77
C ILE A 295 -6.73 -2.63 -9.30
N ALA A 296 -6.89 -2.85 -7.99
CA ALA A 296 -6.93 -4.18 -7.40
C ALA A 296 -8.14 -4.99 -7.91
N ASP A 297 -9.32 -4.36 -7.97
CA ASP A 297 -10.56 -4.99 -8.46
C ASP A 297 -10.44 -5.36 -9.93
N GLY A 298 -9.90 -4.47 -10.76
CA GLY A 298 -9.69 -4.76 -12.18
C GLY A 298 -8.69 -5.89 -12.43
N LEU A 299 -7.63 -6.00 -11.60
CA LEU A 299 -6.70 -7.14 -11.64
C LEU A 299 -7.37 -8.44 -11.20
N SER A 300 -8.22 -8.39 -10.18
CA SER A 300 -8.94 -9.55 -9.67
C SER A 300 -9.93 -10.09 -10.71
N GLU A 301 -10.73 -9.23 -11.33
CA GLU A 301 -11.70 -9.61 -12.36
C GLU A 301 -11.04 -10.32 -13.54
N GLU A 302 -9.95 -9.77 -14.05
CA GLU A 302 -9.22 -10.37 -15.16
C GLU A 302 -8.53 -11.68 -14.78
N SER A 303 -8.01 -11.82 -13.55
CA SER A 303 -7.39 -13.07 -13.11
C SER A 303 -8.39 -14.24 -13.09
N THR A 304 -9.67 -13.96 -12.85
CA THR A 304 -10.75 -14.96 -12.83
C THR A 304 -11.23 -15.34 -14.25
N ARG A 305 -11.10 -14.45 -15.23
CA ARG A 305 -11.48 -14.72 -16.63
C ARG A 305 -10.53 -15.68 -17.36
N TYR A 306 -9.29 -15.82 -16.87
CA TYR A 306 -8.25 -16.66 -17.50
C TYR A 306 -7.97 -17.97 -16.74
N GLN A 307 -8.74 -18.29 -15.71
CA GLN A 307 -8.77 -19.60 -15.05
C GLN A 307 -9.90 -20.47 -15.60
#